data_b5bf7804107fb034b3eb9f6d836694a5
#
_entry.id   b5bf7804107fb034b3eb9f6d836694a5
#
_cell.length_a   1.000
_cell.length_b   1.000
_cell.length_c   1.000
_cell.angle_alpha   90.00
_cell.angle_beta   90.00
_cell.angle_gamma   90.00
#
_symmetry.space_group_name_H-M   'P 1'
#
loop_
_entity.id
_entity.type
_entity.pdbx_description
1 polymer ?
#
loop_
_entity_poly.entity_id
_entity_poly.type
_entity_poly.pdbx_seq_one_letter_code
_entity_poly.pdbx_strand_id
1 'polypeptide(L)'
;MDKRNIPVLARFRGWIQAAAALLTNIHLPNFLQGKLYQGGGKAVCVPGLNCYSCPGATGACPIGAFQAVVGSSKFRFSYYITGILILLGVLLGRFICGFLCPFGWFQELLHKIPSPKLSTKRLKPLRYVKYAVLLIMVVLLPVLVTNELGMGDPFFCKYLCPQGVLEGALPLAAVNSGIRAALGALFTWKAAVLLTVIVCSVLFYRPFCKWLCPLGAFYALLNRVSLFRMQVDTHKCVSCGACAKACKMDVDITKNPNHAECIRCGMCMKACPTGAICYRYGLGDKTQTTDKGETI
;
A
#
# COMPACT_ATOMS: atom_id res chain seq x y z
N MET A 1 22.33 23.18 -2.76
CA MET A 1 21.60 22.19 -1.94
C MET A 1 22.56 21.05 -1.60
N ASP A 2 23.00 20.98 -0.38
CA ASP A 2 23.96 19.95 0.06
C ASP A 2 23.27 18.57 0.07
N LYS A 3 23.76 17.64 -0.76
CA LYS A 3 23.22 16.28 -0.90
C LYS A 3 23.53 15.38 0.30
N ARG A 4 24.26 15.88 1.30
CA ARG A 4 24.83 15.10 2.39
C ARG A 4 23.85 14.68 3.50
N ASN A 5 22.68 15.32 3.61
CA ASN A 5 21.71 15.06 4.71
C ASN A 5 20.42 14.34 4.30
N ILE A 6 20.38 13.72 3.12
CA ILE A 6 19.20 12.94 2.73
C ILE A 6 19.39 11.52 3.24
N PRO A 7 18.48 10.99 4.09
CA PRO A 7 18.56 9.60 4.55
C PRO A 7 18.65 8.62 3.38
N VAL A 8 19.48 7.60 3.54
CA VAL A 8 19.74 6.54 2.56
C VAL A 8 18.42 5.92 2.06
N LEU A 9 17.49 5.64 2.95
CA LEU A 9 16.15 5.14 2.63
C LEU A 9 15.40 6.02 1.62
N ALA A 10 15.37 7.33 1.84
CA ALA A 10 14.69 8.24 0.94
C ALA A 10 15.41 8.39 -0.41
N ARG A 11 16.75 8.25 -0.42
CA ARG A 11 17.59 8.34 -1.63
C ARG A 11 17.36 7.13 -2.54
N PHE A 12 17.40 5.91 -1.98
CA PHE A 12 17.31 4.66 -2.74
C PHE A 12 15.88 4.08 -2.80
N ARG A 13 14.87 4.85 -2.44
CA ARG A 13 13.48 4.41 -2.36
C ARG A 13 13.01 3.62 -3.59
N GLY A 14 13.30 4.08 -4.81
CA GLY A 14 12.88 3.40 -6.04
C GLY A 14 13.50 2.00 -6.19
N TRP A 15 14.76 1.84 -5.81
CA TRP A 15 15.43 0.55 -5.79
C TRP A 15 14.88 -0.40 -4.72
N ILE A 16 14.56 0.13 -3.53
CA ILE A 16 13.92 -0.65 -2.46
C ILE A 16 12.56 -1.15 -2.91
N GLN A 17 11.77 -0.30 -3.58
CA GLN A 17 10.46 -0.69 -4.12
C GLN A 17 10.60 -1.77 -5.21
N ALA A 18 11.56 -1.64 -6.12
CA ALA A 18 11.83 -2.63 -7.16
C ALA A 18 12.25 -3.97 -6.54
N ALA A 19 13.18 -3.95 -5.59
CA ALA A 19 13.62 -5.13 -4.87
C ALA A 19 12.47 -5.80 -4.11
N ALA A 20 11.63 -5.02 -3.41
CA ALA A 20 10.46 -5.54 -2.71
C ALA A 20 9.45 -6.18 -3.68
N ALA A 21 9.21 -5.58 -4.84
CA ALA A 21 8.33 -6.14 -5.86
C ALA A 21 8.87 -7.46 -6.43
N LEU A 22 10.18 -7.55 -6.66
CA LEU A 22 10.84 -8.78 -7.12
C LEU A 22 10.81 -9.88 -6.05
N LEU A 23 11.12 -9.55 -4.79
CA LEU A 23 11.13 -10.52 -3.69
C LEU A 23 9.73 -11.07 -3.40
N THR A 24 8.69 -10.24 -3.52
CA THR A 24 7.30 -10.69 -3.33
C THR A 24 6.78 -11.52 -4.50
N ASN A 25 7.44 -11.46 -5.68
CA ASN A 25 7.07 -12.17 -6.91
C ASN A 25 8.26 -12.94 -7.53
N ILE A 26 9.01 -13.68 -6.72
CA ILE A 26 10.26 -14.31 -7.14
C ILE A 26 10.07 -15.46 -8.16
N HIS A 27 8.87 -16.07 -8.20
CA HIS A 27 8.56 -17.18 -9.10
C HIS A 27 8.19 -16.70 -10.52
N LEU A 28 9.02 -15.81 -11.10
CA LEU A 28 8.81 -15.25 -12.45
C LEU A 28 8.61 -16.30 -13.56
N PRO A 29 9.31 -17.46 -13.59
CA PRO A 29 9.09 -18.46 -14.62
C PRO A 29 7.66 -18.99 -14.70
N ASN A 30 6.91 -18.95 -13.59
CA ASN A 30 5.52 -19.39 -13.55
C ASN A 30 4.59 -18.55 -14.43
N PHE A 31 4.94 -17.28 -14.72
CA PHE A 31 4.19 -16.46 -15.66
C PHE A 31 4.19 -17.05 -17.08
N LEU A 32 5.31 -17.63 -17.50
CA LEU A 32 5.43 -18.27 -18.81
C LEU A 32 4.79 -19.67 -18.84
N GLN A 33 4.76 -20.35 -17.70
CA GLN A 33 4.18 -21.69 -17.58
C GLN A 33 2.68 -21.68 -17.30
N GLY A 34 2.10 -20.52 -16.95
CA GLY A 34 0.68 -20.41 -16.56
C GLY A 34 0.35 -21.19 -15.28
N LYS A 35 1.33 -21.46 -14.41
CA LYS A 35 1.17 -22.21 -13.16
C LYS A 35 1.19 -21.28 -11.95
N LEU A 36 0.35 -21.59 -10.96
CA LEU A 36 0.37 -20.89 -9.67
C LEU A 36 1.36 -21.57 -8.73
N TYR A 37 2.20 -20.77 -8.07
CA TYR A 37 3.03 -21.28 -6.98
C TYR A 37 2.11 -21.68 -5.79
N GLN A 38 2.26 -22.89 -5.29
CA GLN A 38 1.49 -23.47 -4.18
C GLN A 38 2.36 -23.92 -2.99
N GLY A 39 3.59 -23.45 -2.91
CA GLY A 39 4.51 -23.81 -1.84
C GLY A 39 4.17 -23.17 -0.49
N GLY A 40 4.87 -23.58 0.58
CA GLY A 40 4.65 -23.12 1.95
C GLY A 40 4.76 -21.61 2.16
N GLY A 41 5.41 -20.87 1.26
CA GLY A 41 5.43 -19.38 1.30
C GLY A 41 4.06 -18.74 1.25
N LYS A 42 3.05 -19.38 0.63
CA LYS A 42 1.67 -18.87 0.58
C LYS A 42 0.96 -18.85 1.96
N ALA A 43 1.49 -19.54 2.95
CA ALA A 43 1.01 -19.47 4.32
C ALA A 43 1.40 -18.15 5.02
N VAL A 44 2.40 -17.43 4.49
CA VAL A 44 2.91 -16.18 5.06
C VAL A 44 2.35 -14.99 4.29
N CYS A 45 1.87 -13.98 5.02
CA CYS A 45 1.40 -12.72 4.42
C CYS A 45 2.56 -11.82 4.05
N VAL A 46 2.56 -11.31 2.81
CA VAL A 46 3.45 -10.22 2.41
C VAL A 46 2.96 -8.89 2.97
N PRO A 47 3.83 -7.90 3.25
CA PRO A 47 3.41 -6.65 3.88
C PRO A 47 2.57 -5.75 2.97
N GLY A 48 2.76 -5.84 1.65
CA GLY A 48 2.11 -5.01 0.63
C GLY A 48 0.91 -5.66 -0.05
N LEU A 49 0.24 -4.91 -0.92
CA LEU A 49 -0.81 -5.45 -1.77
C LEU A 49 -0.16 -6.25 -2.91
N ASN A 50 -0.34 -7.57 -2.87
CA ASN A 50 0.13 -8.53 -3.88
C ASN A 50 -0.92 -9.62 -4.06
N CYS A 51 -1.24 -10.04 -5.29
CA CYS A 51 -2.35 -10.97 -5.49
C CYS A 51 -1.95 -12.41 -5.12
N TYR A 52 -2.81 -13.11 -4.36
CA TYR A 52 -2.62 -14.53 -4.06
C TYR A 52 -2.60 -15.39 -5.34
N SER A 53 -3.44 -15.04 -6.33
CA SER A 53 -3.52 -15.73 -7.62
C SER A 53 -2.46 -15.29 -8.63
N CYS A 54 -1.48 -14.49 -8.23
CA CYS A 54 -0.34 -14.16 -9.07
C CYS A 54 0.56 -15.40 -9.26
N PRO A 55 0.92 -15.77 -10.49
CA PRO A 55 1.86 -16.88 -10.76
C PRO A 55 3.19 -16.74 -10.03
N GLY A 56 3.73 -15.52 -9.98
CA GLY A 56 5.00 -15.20 -9.35
C GLY A 56 4.95 -15.02 -7.84
N ALA A 57 3.77 -14.87 -7.23
CA ALA A 57 3.65 -14.47 -5.83
C ALA A 57 4.18 -15.54 -4.86
N THR A 58 5.10 -15.11 -4.00
CA THR A 58 5.71 -15.94 -2.95
C THR A 58 4.80 -16.14 -1.76
N GLY A 59 4.03 -15.09 -1.38
CA GLY A 59 3.19 -15.09 -0.20
C GLY A 59 1.75 -14.67 -0.46
N ALA A 60 0.92 -14.70 0.60
CA ALA A 60 -0.49 -14.34 0.53
C ALA A 60 -0.71 -12.81 0.62
N CYS A 61 -1.74 -12.34 -0.06
CA CYS A 61 -2.20 -10.96 0.10
C CYS A 61 -2.84 -10.77 1.48
N PRO A 62 -2.38 -9.79 2.28
CA PRO A 62 -2.89 -9.62 3.65
C PRO A 62 -4.38 -9.25 3.69
N ILE A 63 -4.88 -8.48 2.73
CA ILE A 63 -6.32 -8.15 2.65
C ILE A 63 -7.15 -9.34 2.18
N GLY A 64 -6.65 -10.12 1.23
CA GLY A 64 -7.32 -11.34 0.80
C GLY A 64 -7.41 -12.36 1.93
N ALA A 65 -6.31 -12.58 2.64
CA ALA A 65 -6.26 -13.47 3.80
C ALA A 65 -7.16 -12.95 4.94
N PHE A 66 -7.19 -11.64 5.19
CA PHE A 66 -8.06 -11.04 6.21
C PHE A 66 -9.54 -11.21 5.87
N GLN A 67 -9.96 -11.03 4.61
CA GLN A 67 -11.33 -11.30 4.18
C GLN A 67 -11.72 -12.77 4.36
N ALA A 68 -10.82 -13.70 4.05
CA ALA A 68 -11.06 -15.13 4.26
C ALA A 68 -11.26 -15.46 5.73
N VAL A 69 -10.46 -14.86 6.63
CA VAL A 69 -10.60 -15.02 8.08
C VAL A 69 -11.91 -14.44 8.58
N VAL A 70 -12.28 -13.23 8.15
CA VAL A 70 -13.52 -12.56 8.54
C VAL A 70 -14.74 -13.34 8.01
N GLY A 71 -14.71 -13.81 6.75
CA GLY A 71 -15.77 -14.60 6.14
C GLY A 71 -15.95 -15.99 6.77
N SER A 72 -14.90 -16.55 7.38
CA SER A 72 -14.95 -17.82 8.10
C SER A 72 -15.15 -17.66 9.62
N SER A 73 -15.42 -16.48 10.11
CA SER A 73 -15.50 -16.15 11.54
C SER A 73 -16.55 -16.97 12.32
N LYS A 74 -17.61 -17.43 11.62
CA LYS A 74 -18.63 -18.33 12.21
C LYS A 74 -18.07 -19.72 12.61
N PHE A 75 -16.99 -20.17 11.94
CA PHE A 75 -16.37 -21.48 12.21
C PHE A 75 -15.12 -21.35 13.07
N ARG A 76 -14.16 -20.52 12.62
CA ARG A 76 -12.90 -20.28 13.33
C ARG A 76 -12.30 -18.94 12.92
N PHE A 77 -12.00 -18.09 13.90
CA PHE A 77 -11.28 -16.84 13.65
C PHE A 77 -9.77 -17.09 13.78
N SER A 78 -9.02 -16.88 12.70
CA SER A 78 -7.57 -17.00 12.71
C SER A 78 -6.92 -15.68 13.15
N TYR A 79 -6.48 -15.61 14.39
CA TYR A 79 -5.80 -14.42 14.95
C TYR A 79 -4.45 -14.13 14.32
N TYR A 80 -3.82 -15.13 13.67
CA TYR A 80 -2.52 -15.00 13.02
C TYR A 80 -2.48 -13.87 11.99
N ILE A 81 -3.44 -13.82 11.07
CA ILE A 81 -3.49 -12.82 10.00
C ILE A 81 -3.71 -11.42 10.57
N THR A 82 -4.67 -11.31 11.50
CA THR A 82 -4.98 -10.04 12.17
C THR A 82 -3.78 -9.56 13.00
N GLY A 83 -3.14 -10.48 13.73
CA GLY A 83 -1.94 -10.19 14.53
C GLY A 83 -0.76 -9.69 13.68
N ILE A 84 -0.47 -10.33 12.55
CA ILE A 84 0.57 -9.86 11.62
C ILE A 84 0.26 -8.48 11.07
N LEU A 85 -0.98 -8.23 10.63
CA LEU A 85 -1.40 -6.93 10.11
C LEU A 85 -1.24 -5.82 11.16
N ILE A 86 -1.65 -6.09 12.41
CA ILE A 86 -1.49 -5.14 13.52
C ILE A 86 -0.01 -4.94 13.84
N LEU A 87 0.77 -6.02 13.96
CA LEU A 87 2.20 -5.97 14.23
C LEU A 87 2.93 -5.12 13.20
N LEU A 88 2.75 -5.39 11.92
CA LEU A 88 3.36 -4.62 10.82
C LEU A 88 2.89 -3.17 10.82
N GLY A 89 1.61 -2.94 11.11
CA GLY A 89 1.05 -1.60 11.22
C GLY A 89 1.62 -0.79 12.39
N VAL A 90 1.83 -1.42 13.55
CA VAL A 90 2.44 -0.78 14.72
C VAL A 90 3.93 -0.56 14.52
N LEU A 91 4.64 -1.51 13.95
CA LEU A 91 6.09 -1.36 13.72
C LEU A 91 6.39 -0.30 12.66
N LEU A 92 5.75 -0.38 11.50
CA LEU A 92 6.11 0.37 10.30
C LEU A 92 5.02 1.34 9.81
N GLY A 93 3.77 1.14 10.20
CA GLY A 93 2.65 1.95 9.72
C GLY A 93 2.56 1.98 8.19
N ARG A 94 2.27 3.14 7.62
CA ARG A 94 2.19 3.34 6.15
C ARG A 94 3.54 3.41 5.42
N PHE A 95 4.67 3.24 6.11
CA PHE A 95 5.97 3.03 5.45
C PHE A 95 5.90 1.85 4.47
N ILE A 96 5.20 0.78 4.84
CA ILE A 96 4.94 -0.38 3.98
C ILE A 96 4.37 0.05 2.63
N CYS A 97 3.36 0.93 2.64
CA CYS A 97 2.76 1.46 1.40
C CYS A 97 3.76 2.30 0.58
N GLY A 98 4.71 2.95 1.26
CA GLY A 98 5.74 3.80 0.64
C GLY A 98 6.86 3.04 -0.02
N PHE A 99 7.27 1.90 0.55
CA PHE A 99 8.51 1.21 0.20
C PHE A 99 8.34 -0.25 -0.21
N LEU A 100 7.38 -0.98 0.37
CA LEU A 100 7.27 -2.43 0.23
C LEU A 100 6.09 -2.89 -0.63
N CYS A 101 5.18 -1.99 -1.03
CA CYS A 101 3.98 -2.35 -1.77
C CYS A 101 4.22 -2.33 -3.29
N PRO A 102 4.17 -3.50 -3.99
CA PRO A 102 4.37 -3.59 -5.44
C PRO A 102 3.36 -2.73 -6.21
N PHE A 103 2.08 -2.80 -5.84
CA PHE A 103 1.03 -2.02 -6.51
C PHE A 103 1.20 -0.50 -6.31
N GLY A 104 1.73 -0.09 -5.14
CA GLY A 104 2.09 1.30 -4.92
C GLY A 104 3.21 1.78 -5.84
N TRP A 105 4.20 0.92 -6.08
CA TRP A 105 5.29 1.19 -7.02
C TRP A 105 4.80 1.26 -8.47
N PHE A 106 3.93 0.33 -8.88
CA PHE A 106 3.29 0.32 -10.20
C PHE A 106 2.58 1.65 -10.49
N GLN A 107 1.75 2.16 -9.56
CA GLN A 107 1.10 3.47 -9.72
C GLN A 107 2.11 4.63 -9.85
N GLU A 108 3.25 4.56 -9.16
CA GLU A 108 4.29 5.59 -9.29
C GLU A 108 4.99 5.55 -10.64
N LEU A 109 5.19 4.36 -11.21
CA LEU A 109 5.74 4.21 -12.56
C LEU A 109 4.79 4.81 -13.60
N LEU A 110 3.49 4.51 -13.52
CA LEU A 110 2.48 5.11 -14.38
C LEU A 110 2.44 6.64 -14.25
N HIS A 111 2.60 7.16 -13.03
CA HIS A 111 2.62 8.60 -12.80
C HIS A 111 3.86 9.31 -13.37
N LYS A 112 4.92 8.58 -13.76
CA LYS A 112 6.08 9.16 -14.46
C LYS A 112 5.81 9.47 -15.93
N ILE A 113 4.79 8.85 -16.53
CA ILE A 113 4.40 9.11 -17.94
C ILE A 113 4.09 10.60 -18.09
N PRO A 114 4.66 11.30 -19.09
CA PRO A 114 4.40 12.72 -19.30
C PRO A 114 2.91 12.94 -19.65
N SER A 115 2.21 13.64 -18.76
CA SER A 115 0.77 13.91 -18.86
C SER A 115 0.41 15.09 -17.95
N PRO A 116 -0.72 15.77 -18.16
CA PRO A 116 -1.18 16.81 -17.24
C PRO A 116 -1.38 16.22 -15.83
N LYS A 117 -0.60 16.71 -14.86
CA LYS A 117 -0.68 16.23 -13.47
C LYS A 117 -1.69 17.04 -12.69
N LEU A 118 -2.74 16.38 -12.27
CA LEU A 118 -3.84 17.00 -11.54
C LEU A 118 -3.60 16.95 -10.02
N SER A 119 -3.93 18.06 -9.35
CA SER A 119 -3.82 18.14 -7.89
C SER A 119 -5.00 17.47 -7.21
N THR A 120 -4.71 16.63 -6.20
CA THR A 120 -5.73 15.96 -5.38
C THR A 120 -6.19 16.78 -4.18
N LYS A 121 -5.71 18.02 -4.01
CA LYS A 121 -6.02 18.87 -2.83
C LYS A 121 -7.51 19.14 -2.64
N ARG A 122 -8.27 19.29 -3.74
CA ARG A 122 -9.73 19.48 -3.70
C ARG A 122 -10.50 18.19 -3.42
N LEU A 123 -9.88 17.03 -3.68
CA LEU A 123 -10.48 15.69 -3.54
C LEU A 123 -10.18 15.05 -2.18
N LYS A 124 -9.83 15.85 -1.17
CA LYS A 124 -9.56 15.36 0.20
C LYS A 124 -10.70 14.50 0.79
N PRO A 125 -11.99 14.81 0.61
CA PRO A 125 -13.08 13.98 1.15
C PRO A 125 -13.07 12.54 0.61
N LEU A 126 -12.62 12.30 -0.64
CA LEU A 126 -12.54 10.96 -1.21
C LEU A 126 -11.62 10.01 -0.41
N ARG A 127 -10.75 10.54 0.45
CA ARG A 127 -9.90 9.71 1.34
C ARG A 127 -10.70 8.85 2.32
N TYR A 128 -11.92 9.26 2.64
CA TYR A 128 -12.79 8.50 3.54
C TYR A 128 -13.39 7.26 2.86
N VAL A 129 -13.49 7.24 1.51
CA VAL A 129 -14.02 6.11 0.75
C VAL A 129 -13.26 4.82 1.04
N LYS A 130 -11.93 4.85 1.18
CA LYS A 130 -11.14 3.66 1.52
C LYS A 130 -11.50 3.04 2.88
N TYR A 131 -11.93 3.87 3.86
CA TYR A 131 -12.39 3.38 5.17
C TYR A 131 -13.77 2.76 5.04
N ALA A 132 -14.66 3.32 4.20
CA ALA A 132 -15.94 2.71 3.86
C ALA A 132 -15.73 1.38 3.13
N VAL A 133 -14.80 1.30 2.16
CA VAL A 133 -14.42 0.05 1.48
C VAL A 133 -13.88 -0.98 2.48
N LEU A 134 -13.02 -0.58 3.42
CA LEU A 134 -12.50 -1.47 4.46
C LEU A 134 -13.64 -2.00 5.34
N LEU A 135 -14.52 -1.15 5.82
CA LEU A 135 -15.60 -1.55 6.72
C LEU A 135 -16.66 -2.38 5.99
N ILE A 136 -17.14 -1.91 4.83
CA ILE A 136 -18.26 -2.55 4.13
C ILE A 136 -17.78 -3.79 3.37
N MET A 137 -16.80 -3.66 2.46
CA MET A 137 -16.44 -4.74 1.52
C MET A 137 -15.47 -5.78 2.13
N VAL A 138 -14.69 -5.41 3.14
CA VAL A 138 -13.69 -6.31 3.74
C VAL A 138 -14.19 -6.93 5.03
N VAL A 139 -15.05 -6.23 5.79
CA VAL A 139 -15.55 -6.72 7.09
C VAL A 139 -17.02 -7.09 7.01
N LEU A 140 -17.92 -6.15 6.73
CA LEU A 140 -19.37 -6.39 6.87
C LEU A 140 -19.90 -7.40 5.85
N LEU A 141 -19.65 -7.20 4.56
CA LEU A 141 -20.19 -8.07 3.51
C LEU A 141 -19.73 -9.53 3.65
N PRO A 142 -18.44 -9.86 3.92
CA PRO A 142 -18.02 -11.23 4.13
C PRO A 142 -18.66 -11.90 5.36
N VAL A 143 -19.04 -11.12 6.38
CA VAL A 143 -19.74 -11.67 7.57
C VAL A 143 -21.22 -11.89 7.30
N LEU A 144 -21.87 -10.93 6.62
CA LEU A 144 -23.33 -10.93 6.44
C LEU A 144 -23.78 -11.81 5.28
N VAL A 145 -23.02 -11.81 4.18
CA VAL A 145 -23.36 -12.56 2.96
C VAL A 145 -22.48 -13.79 2.86
N THR A 146 -23.03 -14.91 3.25
CA THR A 146 -22.34 -16.22 3.20
C THR A 146 -22.91 -17.07 2.06
N ASN A 147 -22.07 -17.91 1.48
CA ASN A 147 -22.47 -18.92 0.49
C ASN A 147 -23.21 -20.10 1.16
N GLU A 148 -23.64 -21.09 0.38
CA GLU A 148 -24.32 -22.30 0.86
C GLU A 148 -23.51 -23.09 1.90
N LEU A 149 -22.18 -22.98 1.87
CA LEU A 149 -21.26 -23.58 2.84
C LEU A 149 -21.08 -22.74 4.11
N GLY A 150 -21.77 -21.61 4.23
CA GLY A 150 -21.66 -20.70 5.38
C GLY A 150 -20.39 -19.85 5.41
N MET A 151 -19.60 -19.83 4.34
CA MET A 151 -18.40 -18.99 4.20
C MET A 151 -18.69 -17.71 3.43
N GLY A 152 -18.13 -16.60 3.89
CA GLY A 152 -18.28 -15.31 3.23
C GLY A 152 -17.38 -15.13 2.01
N ASP A 153 -17.93 -14.56 0.95
CA ASP A 153 -17.18 -14.22 -0.26
C ASP A 153 -16.20 -13.04 -0.01
N PRO A 154 -15.02 -13.05 -0.63
CA PRO A 154 -14.07 -11.94 -0.54
C PRO A 154 -14.47 -10.78 -1.46
N PHE A 155 -15.49 -10.01 -1.09
CA PHE A 155 -16.14 -8.99 -1.93
C PHE A 155 -15.18 -7.97 -2.52
N PHE A 156 -14.23 -7.45 -1.73
CA PHE A 156 -13.25 -6.52 -2.25
C PHE A 156 -12.38 -7.15 -3.35
N CYS A 157 -11.86 -8.36 -3.13
CA CYS A 157 -11.04 -9.07 -4.12
C CYS A 157 -11.84 -9.45 -5.35
N LYS A 158 -13.13 -9.83 -5.18
CA LYS A 158 -14.02 -10.28 -6.24
C LYS A 158 -14.44 -9.13 -7.16
N TYR A 159 -14.73 -7.95 -6.62
CA TYR A 159 -15.37 -6.88 -7.39
C TYR A 159 -14.49 -5.63 -7.60
N LEU A 160 -13.61 -5.28 -6.66
CA LEU A 160 -12.94 -3.97 -6.68
C LEU A 160 -11.42 -4.03 -6.81
N CYS A 161 -10.77 -5.16 -6.48
CA CYS A 161 -9.31 -5.25 -6.48
C CYS A 161 -8.73 -5.31 -7.90
N PRO A 162 -7.98 -4.27 -8.36
CA PRO A 162 -7.36 -4.26 -9.69
C PRO A 162 -6.15 -5.20 -9.78
N GLN A 163 -5.49 -5.46 -8.65
CA GLN A 163 -4.29 -6.29 -8.58
C GLN A 163 -4.56 -7.73 -9.03
N GLY A 164 -5.75 -8.26 -8.70
CA GLY A 164 -6.15 -9.60 -9.13
C GLY A 164 -6.24 -9.77 -10.65
N VAL A 165 -6.60 -8.72 -11.37
CA VAL A 165 -6.59 -8.72 -12.84
C VAL A 165 -5.18 -8.52 -13.36
N LEU A 166 -4.45 -7.54 -12.84
CA LEU A 166 -3.11 -7.18 -13.31
C LEU A 166 -2.11 -8.33 -13.16
N GLU A 167 -2.03 -8.94 -11.98
CA GLU A 167 -1.02 -9.97 -11.68
C GLU A 167 -1.54 -11.41 -11.81
N GLY A 168 -2.85 -11.61 -11.76
CA GLY A 168 -3.47 -12.94 -11.84
C GLY A 168 -4.12 -13.20 -13.18
N ALA A 169 -5.27 -12.57 -13.44
CA ALA A 169 -6.11 -12.93 -14.58
C ALA A 169 -5.45 -12.67 -15.95
N LEU A 170 -4.79 -11.52 -16.13
CA LEU A 170 -4.14 -11.17 -17.39
C LEU A 170 -3.00 -12.13 -17.75
N PRO A 171 -2.02 -12.39 -16.88
CA PRO A 171 -0.93 -13.33 -17.20
C PRO A 171 -1.44 -14.76 -17.44
N LEU A 172 -2.35 -15.24 -16.62
CA LEU A 172 -2.90 -16.60 -16.76
C LEU A 172 -3.72 -16.78 -18.03
N ALA A 173 -4.56 -15.78 -18.38
CA ALA A 173 -5.34 -15.81 -19.61
C ALA A 173 -4.47 -15.67 -20.90
N ALA A 174 -3.32 -15.00 -20.79
CA ALA A 174 -2.40 -14.87 -21.92
C ALA A 174 -1.79 -16.24 -22.30
N VAL A 175 -1.46 -17.05 -21.30
CA VAL A 175 -0.78 -18.36 -21.52
C VAL A 175 -1.75 -19.52 -21.63
N ASN A 176 -2.89 -19.48 -20.91
CA ASN A 176 -3.85 -20.59 -20.84
C ASN A 176 -5.15 -20.28 -21.63
N SER A 177 -5.38 -21.02 -22.71
CA SER A 177 -6.57 -20.87 -23.57
C SER A 177 -7.88 -21.23 -22.82
N GLY A 178 -7.84 -22.23 -21.95
CA GLY A 178 -9.01 -22.63 -21.15
C GLY A 178 -9.45 -21.53 -20.18
N ILE A 179 -8.49 -20.88 -19.51
CA ILE A 179 -8.80 -19.73 -18.63
C ILE A 179 -9.38 -18.58 -19.45
N ARG A 180 -8.80 -18.30 -20.62
CA ARG A 180 -9.27 -17.23 -21.51
C ARG A 180 -10.71 -17.48 -21.98
N ALA A 181 -11.07 -18.72 -22.31
CA ALA A 181 -12.43 -19.08 -22.72
C ALA A 181 -13.44 -18.98 -21.56
N ALA A 182 -13.00 -19.14 -20.32
CA ALA A 182 -13.83 -19.04 -19.12
C ALA A 182 -14.03 -17.59 -18.61
N LEU A 183 -13.41 -16.58 -19.24
CA LEU A 183 -13.56 -15.19 -18.84
C LEU A 183 -14.98 -14.68 -19.15
N GLY A 184 -15.73 -14.32 -18.11
CA GLY A 184 -17.10 -13.81 -18.21
C GLY A 184 -17.23 -12.32 -17.85
N ALA A 185 -18.48 -11.88 -17.65
CA ALA A 185 -18.82 -10.48 -17.34
C ALA A 185 -18.08 -9.90 -16.13
N LEU A 186 -17.79 -10.72 -15.11
CA LEU A 186 -17.02 -10.30 -13.94
C LEU A 186 -15.59 -9.87 -14.30
N PHE A 187 -14.96 -10.57 -15.25
CA PHE A 187 -13.64 -10.18 -15.74
C PHE A 187 -13.70 -8.83 -16.45
N THR A 188 -14.68 -8.62 -17.31
CA THR A 188 -14.87 -7.35 -18.03
C THR A 188 -15.05 -6.18 -17.05
N TRP A 189 -15.89 -6.36 -16.04
CA TRP A 189 -16.05 -5.38 -14.96
C TRP A 189 -14.72 -5.05 -14.27
N LYS A 190 -13.99 -6.06 -13.84
CA LYS A 190 -12.69 -5.87 -13.14
C LYS A 190 -11.62 -5.29 -14.06
N ALA A 191 -11.63 -5.62 -15.33
CA ALA A 191 -10.74 -5.02 -16.32
C ALA A 191 -11.04 -3.52 -16.51
N ALA A 192 -12.32 -3.12 -16.50
CA ALA A 192 -12.71 -1.72 -16.50
C ALA A 192 -12.25 -0.97 -15.25
N VAL A 193 -12.35 -1.60 -14.07
CA VAL A 193 -11.80 -1.06 -12.80
C VAL A 193 -10.28 -0.88 -12.92
N LEU A 194 -9.55 -1.87 -13.42
CA LEU A 194 -8.10 -1.78 -13.61
C LEU A 194 -7.76 -0.64 -14.58
N LEU A 195 -8.43 -0.54 -15.70
CA LEU A 195 -8.22 0.52 -16.70
C LEU A 195 -8.44 1.91 -16.09
N THR A 196 -9.52 2.07 -15.34
CA THR A 196 -9.82 3.32 -14.61
C THR A 196 -8.68 3.67 -13.64
N VAL A 197 -8.18 2.69 -12.88
CA VAL A 197 -7.05 2.91 -11.95
C VAL A 197 -5.78 3.27 -12.71
N ILE A 198 -5.51 2.67 -13.87
CA ILE A 198 -4.34 2.99 -14.71
C ILE A 198 -4.45 4.45 -15.19
N VAL A 199 -5.56 4.84 -15.81
CA VAL A 199 -5.80 6.19 -16.31
C VAL A 199 -5.69 7.21 -15.17
N CYS A 200 -6.35 6.95 -14.05
CA CYS A 200 -6.25 7.81 -12.88
C CYS A 200 -4.81 7.89 -12.33
N SER A 201 -4.02 6.80 -12.40
CA SER A 201 -2.62 6.80 -11.91
C SER A 201 -1.68 7.61 -12.79
N VAL A 202 -1.99 7.73 -14.08
CA VAL A 202 -1.26 8.63 -14.99
C VAL A 202 -1.52 10.09 -14.62
N LEU A 203 -2.75 10.46 -14.27
CA LEU A 203 -3.17 11.84 -13.94
C LEU A 203 -2.88 12.22 -12.49
N PHE A 204 -3.19 11.34 -11.54
CA PHE A 204 -3.09 11.57 -10.09
C PHE A 204 -2.00 10.70 -9.46
N TYR A 205 -1.34 11.22 -8.45
CA TYR A 205 -0.35 10.44 -7.71
C TYR A 205 -1.03 9.44 -6.76
N ARG A 206 -0.85 8.13 -7.03
CA ARG A 206 -1.36 7.01 -6.23
C ARG A 206 -2.86 7.07 -5.90
N PRO A 207 -3.77 7.23 -6.87
CA PRO A 207 -5.20 7.41 -6.63
C PRO A 207 -5.84 6.24 -5.90
N PHE A 208 -5.53 5.00 -6.28
CA PHE A 208 -6.05 3.81 -5.62
C PHE A 208 -5.64 3.75 -4.15
N CYS A 209 -4.35 4.01 -3.84
CA CYS A 209 -3.85 4.02 -2.47
C CYS A 209 -4.44 5.15 -1.61
N LYS A 210 -4.82 6.28 -2.24
CA LYS A 210 -5.45 7.42 -1.55
C LYS A 210 -6.92 7.15 -1.24
N TRP A 211 -7.68 6.55 -2.19
CA TRP A 211 -9.13 6.59 -2.16
C TRP A 211 -9.80 5.24 -1.97
N LEU A 212 -9.22 4.14 -2.47
CA LEU A 212 -9.90 2.85 -2.55
C LEU A 212 -9.23 1.73 -1.76
N CYS A 213 -7.91 1.79 -1.51
CA CYS A 213 -7.15 0.68 -0.95
C CYS A 213 -7.50 0.41 0.53
N PRO A 214 -8.13 -0.73 0.88
CA PRO A 214 -8.46 -1.07 2.26
C PRO A 214 -7.22 -1.37 3.12
N LEU A 215 -6.15 -1.95 2.54
CA LEU A 215 -4.89 -2.14 3.23
C LEU A 215 -4.27 -0.79 3.62
N GLY A 216 -4.36 0.19 2.70
CA GLY A 216 -3.94 1.57 2.98
C GLY A 216 -4.78 2.24 4.06
N ALA A 217 -6.08 1.91 4.17
CA ALA A 217 -6.95 2.38 5.26
C ALA A 217 -6.54 1.74 6.59
N PHE A 218 -6.33 0.42 6.62
CA PHE A 218 -5.91 -0.31 7.82
C PHE A 218 -4.61 0.24 8.40
N TYR A 219 -3.56 0.35 7.58
CA TYR A 219 -2.30 0.94 8.04
C TYR A 219 -2.40 2.43 8.37
N ALA A 220 -3.35 3.17 7.79
CA ALA A 220 -3.58 4.57 8.13
C ALA A 220 -4.11 4.75 9.55
N LEU A 221 -4.98 3.85 10.03
CA LEU A 221 -5.47 3.85 11.41
C LEU A 221 -4.31 3.66 12.40
N LEU A 222 -3.37 2.76 12.10
CA LEU A 222 -2.22 2.47 12.96
C LEU A 222 -1.05 3.47 12.77
N ASN A 223 -1.08 4.31 11.75
CA ASN A 223 0.03 5.21 11.43
C ASN A 223 0.35 6.22 12.54
N ARG A 224 -0.65 6.59 13.34
CA ARG A 224 -0.48 7.53 14.47
C ARG A 224 0.29 6.90 15.64
N VAL A 225 0.08 5.61 15.87
CA VAL A 225 0.68 4.86 16.99
C VAL A 225 1.91 4.06 16.57
N SER A 226 2.28 4.10 15.29
CA SER A 226 3.40 3.31 14.79
C SER A 226 4.75 3.80 15.34
N LEU A 227 5.64 2.84 15.58
CA LEU A 227 6.99 3.08 16.15
C LEU A 227 7.89 3.82 15.13
N PHE A 228 7.85 3.43 13.86
CA PHE A 228 8.59 4.15 12.81
C PHE A 228 7.81 5.40 12.42
N ARG A 229 8.33 6.57 12.73
CA ARG A 229 7.62 7.86 12.56
C ARG A 229 8.50 8.94 11.93
N MET A 230 7.86 10.02 11.51
CA MET A 230 8.53 11.23 11.06
C MET A 230 8.60 12.22 12.22
N GLN A 231 9.71 12.94 12.32
CA GLN A 231 9.89 14.02 13.30
C GLN A 231 10.33 15.29 12.57
N VAL A 232 9.87 16.44 13.05
CA VAL A 232 10.28 17.76 12.59
C VAL A 232 10.97 18.47 13.73
N ASP A 233 12.21 18.86 13.52
CA ASP A 233 12.98 19.70 14.45
C ASP A 233 12.49 21.15 14.29
N THR A 234 11.83 21.66 15.32
CA THR A 234 11.26 23.01 15.33
C THR A 234 12.32 24.11 15.34
N HIS A 235 13.51 23.84 15.90
CA HIS A 235 14.62 24.79 15.94
C HIS A 235 15.28 24.97 14.57
N LYS A 236 15.31 23.91 13.76
CA LYS A 236 15.85 23.97 12.38
C LYS A 236 14.81 24.36 11.35
N CYS A 237 13.51 24.34 11.73
CA CYS A 237 12.43 24.60 10.79
C CYS A 237 12.18 26.10 10.60
N VAL A 238 12.47 26.59 9.40
CA VAL A 238 12.24 28.00 9.02
C VAL A 238 10.85 28.26 8.44
N SER A 239 9.90 27.35 8.62
CA SER A 239 8.49 27.45 8.20
C SER A 239 8.26 27.85 6.73
N CYS A 240 9.20 27.54 5.84
CA CYS A 240 9.15 27.92 4.42
C CYS A 240 8.07 27.21 3.58
N GLY A 241 7.40 26.17 4.11
CA GLY A 241 6.34 25.42 3.45
C GLY A 241 6.78 24.54 2.28
N ALA A 242 8.08 24.43 1.96
CA ALA A 242 8.61 23.62 0.86
C ALA A 242 8.24 22.13 1.00
N CYS A 243 8.27 21.59 2.21
CA CYS A 243 7.87 20.20 2.53
C CYS A 243 6.40 19.92 2.21
N ALA A 244 5.48 20.84 2.54
CA ALA A 244 4.05 20.71 2.24
C ALA A 244 3.77 20.80 0.73
N LYS A 245 4.50 21.67 -0.01
CA LYS A 245 4.41 21.77 -1.49
C LYS A 245 4.94 20.51 -2.17
N ALA A 246 6.02 19.91 -1.67
CA ALA A 246 6.62 18.69 -2.22
C ALA A 246 5.81 17.41 -1.91
N CYS A 247 4.88 17.47 -0.96
CA CYS A 247 4.12 16.30 -0.54
C CYS A 247 3.04 15.91 -1.56
N LYS A 248 3.28 14.84 -2.33
CA LYS A 248 2.30 14.29 -3.28
C LYS A 248 1.11 13.58 -2.61
N MET A 249 1.19 13.33 -1.29
CA MET A 249 0.06 12.79 -0.50
C MET A 249 -0.79 13.88 0.14
N ASP A 250 -0.54 15.16 -0.16
CA ASP A 250 -1.24 16.35 0.33
C ASP A 250 -1.29 16.43 1.87
N VAL A 251 -0.17 16.07 2.51
CA VAL A 251 0.04 16.16 3.97
C VAL A 251 0.98 17.31 4.27
N ASP A 252 0.60 18.14 5.24
CA ASP A 252 1.50 19.12 5.83
C ASP A 252 2.18 18.50 7.05
N ILE A 253 3.45 18.13 6.87
CA ILE A 253 4.23 17.43 7.89
C ILE A 253 4.58 18.33 9.08
N THR A 254 4.60 19.64 8.89
CA THR A 254 4.91 20.60 9.98
C THR A 254 3.77 20.69 10.97
N LYS A 255 2.52 20.50 10.50
CA LYS A 255 1.32 20.49 11.35
C LYS A 255 1.07 19.13 11.99
N ASN A 256 1.28 18.04 11.24
CA ASN A 256 1.08 16.68 11.73
C ASN A 256 2.08 15.72 11.09
N PRO A 257 3.24 15.49 11.73
CA PRO A 257 4.30 14.61 11.22
C PRO A 257 3.84 13.16 10.98
N ASN A 258 2.92 12.66 11.82
CA ASN A 258 2.41 11.29 11.77
C ASN A 258 0.97 11.21 11.26
N HIS A 259 0.61 12.10 10.34
CA HIS A 259 -0.72 12.09 9.72
C HIS A 259 -1.05 10.72 9.12
N ALA A 260 -2.32 10.30 9.24
CA ALA A 260 -2.81 9.01 8.74
C ALA A 260 -2.50 8.77 7.25
N GLU A 261 -2.42 9.82 6.43
CA GLU A 261 -2.11 9.72 5.00
C GLU A 261 -0.61 9.75 4.68
N CYS A 262 0.28 9.97 5.65
CA CYS A 262 1.71 10.01 5.39
C CYS A 262 2.27 8.61 5.14
N ILE A 263 2.78 8.35 3.92
CA ILE A 263 3.42 7.09 3.53
C ILE A 263 4.93 7.07 3.82
N ARG A 264 5.43 8.07 4.53
CA ARG A 264 6.83 8.20 4.95
C ARG A 264 7.85 8.08 3.82
N CYS A 265 7.49 8.58 2.64
CA CYS A 265 8.29 8.45 1.40
C CYS A 265 9.57 9.30 1.36
N GLY A 266 9.77 10.21 2.31
CA GLY A 266 10.95 11.06 2.39
C GLY A 266 11.01 12.22 1.38
N MET A 267 9.97 12.48 0.59
CA MET A 267 9.99 13.60 -0.38
C MET A 267 10.08 14.97 0.29
N CYS A 268 9.42 15.11 1.45
CA CYS A 268 9.51 16.33 2.27
C CYS A 268 10.93 16.56 2.81
N MET A 269 11.66 15.48 3.14
CA MET A 269 13.06 15.55 3.60
C MET A 269 13.98 16.03 2.48
N LYS A 270 13.75 15.53 1.24
CA LYS A 270 14.51 15.99 0.05
C LYS A 270 14.26 17.46 -0.29
N ALA A 271 13.08 17.98 0.03
CA ALA A 271 12.69 19.35 -0.24
C ALA A 271 13.03 20.33 0.89
N CYS A 272 13.42 19.83 2.07
CA CYS A 272 13.73 20.67 3.22
C CYS A 272 15.12 21.29 3.08
N PRO A 273 15.25 22.63 3.02
CA PRO A 273 16.55 23.29 2.85
C PRO A 273 17.45 23.19 4.09
N THR A 274 16.83 23.11 5.28
CA THR A 274 17.53 23.11 6.57
C THR A 274 17.72 21.71 7.14
N GLY A 275 17.18 20.65 6.48
CA GLY A 275 17.27 19.28 7.00
C GLY A 275 16.51 19.05 8.30
N ALA A 276 15.47 19.85 8.59
CA ALA A 276 14.71 19.81 9.83
C ALA A 276 13.82 18.56 9.98
N ILE A 277 13.75 17.68 8.97
CA ILE A 277 12.84 16.53 8.95
C ILE A 277 13.66 15.25 8.95
N CYS A 278 13.39 14.34 9.90
CA CYS A 278 14.07 13.05 10.01
C CYS A 278 13.10 11.89 10.27
N TYR A 279 13.59 10.67 10.07
CA TYR A 279 12.94 9.46 10.55
C TYR A 279 13.34 9.21 12.01
N ARG A 280 12.39 8.70 12.78
CA ARG A 280 12.62 8.27 14.16
C ARG A 280 11.95 6.93 14.42
N TYR A 281 12.55 6.13 15.29
CA TYR A 281 11.98 4.88 15.79
C TYR A 281 11.75 5.01 17.30
N GLY A 282 10.54 4.69 17.78
CA GLY A 282 10.19 4.73 19.20
C GLY A 282 8.91 5.48 19.54
N LEU A 283 8.43 5.32 20.78
CA LEU A 283 7.16 5.86 21.34
C LEU A 283 7.37 7.17 22.14
N GLY A 284 8.36 7.98 21.91
CA GLY A 284 8.58 9.19 22.70
C GLY A 284 8.39 10.47 21.90
N ASP A 285 7.48 11.35 22.30
CA ASP A 285 7.52 12.78 22.03
C ASP A 285 8.52 13.44 22.98
N LYS A 286 9.80 13.29 22.73
CA LYS A 286 10.79 14.15 23.33
C LYS A 286 11.12 15.26 22.34
N THR A 287 10.43 16.38 22.42
CA THR A 287 10.99 17.71 22.21
C THR A 287 12.13 17.87 23.25
N GLN A 288 13.25 17.25 23.00
CA GLN A 288 14.47 17.54 23.75
C GLN A 288 15.66 17.32 22.81
N THR A 289 16.30 18.41 22.52
CA THR A 289 17.69 18.51 22.12
C THR A 289 18.54 17.60 23.00
N THR A 290 19.03 16.50 22.49
CA THR A 290 20.28 15.94 22.94
C THR A 290 21.31 16.27 21.88
N ASP A 291 22.14 17.23 22.23
CA ASP A 291 23.46 17.42 21.73
C ASP A 291 24.20 16.08 21.81
N LYS A 292 24.38 15.46 20.65
CA LYS A 292 25.46 14.56 20.25
C LYS A 292 25.00 13.76 19.03
N GLY A 293 25.74 13.97 17.94
CA GLY A 293 25.51 13.30 16.67
C GLY A 293 25.76 11.79 16.78
N GLU A 294 24.71 11.05 16.49
CA GLU A 294 24.78 9.72 15.94
C GLU A 294 23.61 9.54 14.98
N THR A 295 23.93 9.65 13.72
CA THR A 295 23.02 9.34 12.60
C THR A 295 23.20 7.85 12.29
N ILE A 296 22.15 7.09 12.49
CA ILE A 296 21.98 5.77 11.89
C ILE A 296 21.38 5.91 10.48
#